data_b9fdfc83c00b2e440c740b575a17f713
#
_entry.id   b9fdfc83c00b2e440c740b575a17f713
#
_cell.length_a   1.000
_cell.length_b   1.000
_cell.length_c   1.000
_cell.angle_alpha   90.00
_cell.angle_beta   90.00
_cell.angle_gamma   90.00
#
_symmetry.space_group_name_H-M   'P 1'
#
loop_
_entity.id
_entity.type
_entity.pdbx_description
1 polymer ?
#
loop_
_entity_poly.entity_id
_entity_poly.type
_entity_poly.pdbx_seq_one_letter_code
_entity_poly.pdbx_strand_id
1 'polypeptide(L)'
;MAAVVCVIRDGRPIVVEEITNGVDTPAVIKTIKDRYGALHPSITIYPDPAGNSGSSKSASTSDHLLLRMAGFNVVAHAAHPAVKDRVAAVNMQILNTDDQRRLLVNVDACPTVTENLEQQVYDTNGEPDKGSGKDHANDALGYFIEKTWPIGFDRRAALRVSAY
;
A
#
# COMPACT_ATOMS: atom_id res chain seq x y z
N MET A 1 5.09 12.85 -0.84
CA MET A 1 4.30 11.73 -0.27
C MET A 1 3.48 11.12 -1.39
N ALA A 2 3.38 9.80 -1.45
CA ALA A 2 2.57 9.11 -2.44
C ALA A 2 1.49 8.25 -1.76
N ALA A 3 0.32 8.14 -2.36
CA ALA A 3 -0.71 7.20 -1.98
C ALA A 3 -1.28 6.52 -3.24
N VAL A 4 -1.61 5.25 -3.11
CA VAL A 4 -2.17 4.43 -4.18
C VAL A 4 -3.55 3.96 -3.75
N VAL A 5 -4.55 4.20 -4.59
CA VAL A 5 -5.93 3.82 -4.32
C VAL A 5 -6.23 2.49 -4.99
N CYS A 6 -6.64 1.52 -4.17
CA CYS A 6 -6.94 0.18 -4.61
C CYS A 6 -8.39 -0.20 -4.28
N VAL A 7 -9.00 -1.00 -5.14
CA VAL A 7 -10.23 -1.73 -4.85
C VAL A 7 -9.95 -3.23 -4.88
N ILE A 8 -10.64 -3.99 -4.05
CA ILE A 8 -10.59 -5.45 -4.09
C ILE A 8 -11.86 -5.93 -4.79
N ARG A 9 -11.70 -6.62 -5.93
CA ARG A 9 -12.81 -7.23 -6.65
C ARG A 9 -12.48 -8.71 -6.90
N ASP A 10 -13.39 -9.60 -6.51
CA ASP A 10 -13.22 -11.05 -6.63
C ASP A 10 -11.90 -11.56 -6.01
N GLY A 11 -11.51 -10.94 -4.87
CA GLY A 11 -10.28 -11.24 -4.16
C GLY A 11 -9.00 -10.76 -4.85
N ARG A 12 -9.10 -9.94 -5.90
CA ARG A 12 -7.97 -9.36 -6.65
C ARG A 12 -7.77 -7.90 -6.32
N PRO A 13 -6.53 -7.43 -6.13
CA PRO A 13 -6.23 -6.02 -6.01
C PRO A 13 -6.28 -5.34 -7.39
N ILE A 14 -6.96 -4.20 -7.46
CA ILE A 14 -7.01 -3.35 -8.65
C ILE A 14 -6.58 -1.95 -8.24
N VAL A 15 -5.49 -1.45 -8.79
CA VAL A 15 -5.04 -0.07 -8.62
C VAL A 15 -5.88 0.80 -9.55
N VAL A 16 -6.65 1.71 -8.97
CA VAL A 16 -7.62 2.54 -9.73
C VAL A 16 -7.21 4.00 -9.83
N GLU A 17 -6.38 4.48 -8.88
CA GLU A 17 -5.93 5.87 -8.86
C GLU A 17 -4.63 6.01 -8.07
N GLU A 18 -3.86 7.06 -8.36
CA GLU A 18 -2.68 7.46 -7.61
C GLU A 18 -2.78 8.93 -7.15
N ILE A 19 -2.18 9.21 -5.99
CA ILE A 19 -2.01 10.56 -5.45
C ILE A 19 -0.51 10.76 -5.21
N THR A 20 0.16 11.41 -6.16
CA THR A 20 1.62 11.55 -6.16
C THR A 20 2.12 12.91 -5.66
N ASN A 21 1.23 13.90 -5.58
CA ASN A 21 1.56 15.29 -5.26
C ASN A 21 1.25 15.67 -3.80
N GLY A 22 1.12 14.70 -2.89
CA GLY A 22 0.88 14.98 -1.47
C GLY A 22 2.11 15.61 -0.82
N VAL A 23 1.98 16.84 -0.34
CA VAL A 23 3.05 17.53 0.38
C VAL A 23 3.19 16.93 1.79
N ASP A 24 2.06 16.65 2.43
CA ASP A 24 1.96 16.11 3.77
C ASP A 24 0.68 15.27 3.97
N THR A 25 0.54 14.66 5.13
CA THR A 25 -0.63 13.83 5.47
C THR A 25 -1.95 14.60 5.46
N PRO A 26 -2.07 15.83 5.98
CA PRO A 26 -3.28 16.64 5.85
C PRO A 26 -3.71 16.90 4.40
N ALA A 27 -2.76 17.16 3.50
CA ALA A 27 -3.06 17.38 2.08
C ALA A 27 -3.59 16.10 1.40
N VAL A 28 -3.01 14.94 1.71
CA VAL A 28 -3.50 13.65 1.21
C VAL A 28 -4.90 13.35 1.76
N ILE A 29 -5.16 13.57 3.05
CA ILE A 29 -6.47 13.43 3.68
C ILE A 29 -7.51 14.29 2.96
N LYS A 30 -7.18 15.57 2.72
CA LYS A 30 -8.07 16.50 2.00
C LYS A 30 -8.38 15.97 0.61
N THR A 31 -7.37 15.55 -0.14
CA THR A 31 -7.53 15.04 -1.50
C THR A 31 -8.45 13.81 -1.53
N ILE A 32 -8.26 12.86 -0.60
CA ILE A 32 -9.11 11.67 -0.51
C ILE A 32 -10.56 12.06 -0.19
N LYS A 33 -10.78 12.97 0.77
CA LYS A 33 -12.13 13.43 1.12
C LYS A 33 -12.81 14.17 -0.02
N ASP A 34 -12.09 15.02 -0.72
CA ASP A 34 -12.62 15.77 -1.87
C ASP A 34 -13.04 14.84 -3.02
N ARG A 35 -12.26 13.77 -3.26
CA ARG A 35 -12.53 12.81 -4.35
C ARG A 35 -13.59 11.77 -4.01
N TYR A 36 -13.57 11.28 -2.79
CA TYR A 36 -14.40 10.12 -2.39
C TYR A 36 -15.57 10.50 -1.45
N GLY A 37 -15.63 11.74 -0.97
CA GLY A 37 -16.80 12.29 -0.28
C GLY A 37 -17.40 11.38 0.78
N ALA A 38 -18.65 10.97 0.58
CA ALA A 38 -19.39 10.12 1.49
C ALA A 38 -18.82 8.69 1.66
N LEU A 39 -17.96 8.25 0.76
CA LEU A 39 -17.32 6.91 0.86
C LEU A 39 -16.15 6.87 1.85
N HIS A 40 -15.65 8.03 2.30
CA HIS A 40 -14.44 8.07 3.14
C HIS A 40 -14.50 7.22 4.42
N PRO A 41 -15.64 7.03 5.11
CA PRO A 41 -15.68 6.18 6.30
C PRO A 41 -15.45 4.69 6.02
N SER A 42 -15.68 4.24 4.77
CA SER A 42 -15.45 2.85 4.36
C SER A 42 -14.05 2.62 3.79
N ILE A 43 -13.24 3.70 3.63
CA ILE A 43 -11.89 3.58 3.14
C ILE A 43 -10.97 3.08 4.26
N THR A 44 -10.22 2.03 3.95
CA THR A 44 -9.14 1.53 4.82
C THR A 44 -7.80 2.04 4.31
N ILE A 45 -7.01 2.65 5.20
CA ILE A 45 -5.67 3.14 4.90
C ILE A 45 -4.64 2.16 5.46
N TYR A 46 -3.66 1.82 4.64
CA TYR A 46 -2.50 0.99 4.99
C TYR A 46 -1.24 1.85 4.95
N PRO A 47 -0.95 2.60 6.01
CA PRO A 47 0.14 3.56 6.02
C PRO A 47 1.50 2.90 6.25
N ASP A 48 2.57 3.62 5.89
CA ASP A 48 3.93 3.29 6.30
C ASP A 48 4.01 3.28 7.85
N PRO A 49 4.55 2.21 8.47
CA PRO A 49 4.74 2.15 9.92
C PRO A 49 5.53 3.32 10.51
N ALA A 50 6.45 3.93 9.74
CA ALA A 50 7.20 5.11 10.17
C ALA A 50 6.30 6.29 10.55
N GLY A 51 5.14 6.41 9.91
CA GLY A 51 4.15 7.44 10.21
C GLY A 51 3.50 7.34 11.59
N ASN A 52 3.79 6.28 12.36
CA ASN A 52 3.36 6.16 13.76
C ASN A 52 4.23 6.96 14.74
N SER A 53 5.46 7.28 14.35
CA SER A 53 6.36 8.12 15.14
C SER A 53 5.98 9.59 14.96
N GLY A 54 5.92 10.36 16.06
CA GLY A 54 5.71 11.81 15.98
C GLY A 54 6.82 12.45 15.13
N SER A 55 6.47 13.37 14.21
CA SER A 55 7.47 14.09 13.45
C SER A 55 8.24 15.05 14.36
N SER A 56 9.51 15.29 14.06
CA SER A 56 10.34 16.27 14.81
C SER A 56 9.77 17.70 14.83
N LYS A 57 8.79 17.98 13.97
CA LYS A 57 8.08 19.28 13.89
C LYS A 57 6.79 19.33 14.71
N SER A 58 6.26 18.17 15.15
CA SER A 58 5.03 18.09 15.94
C SER A 58 5.11 16.84 16.84
N ALA A 59 5.74 16.96 17.99
CA ALA A 59 5.99 15.85 18.91
C ALA A 59 4.73 15.15 19.43
N SER A 60 3.54 15.72 19.22
CA SER A 60 2.27 15.25 19.78
C SER A 60 1.34 14.57 18.78
N THR A 61 1.62 14.61 17.46
CA THR A 61 0.68 14.13 16.46
C THR A 61 1.40 13.29 15.39
N SER A 62 1.08 12.01 15.33
CA SER A 62 1.58 11.11 14.27
C SER A 62 0.66 11.14 13.05
N ASP A 63 1.21 10.78 11.88
CA ASP A 63 0.41 10.65 10.64
C ASP A 63 -0.74 9.65 10.82
N HIS A 64 -0.50 8.55 11.54
CA HIS A 64 -1.53 7.55 11.83
C HIS A 64 -2.66 8.14 12.70
N LEU A 65 -2.34 9.03 13.65
CA LEU A 65 -3.35 9.69 14.45
C LEU A 65 -4.17 10.67 13.61
N LEU A 66 -3.54 11.45 12.74
CA LEU A 66 -4.23 12.36 11.81
C LEU A 66 -5.22 11.60 10.91
N LEU A 67 -4.81 10.47 10.35
CA LEU A 67 -5.67 9.62 9.54
C LEU A 67 -6.89 9.09 10.33
N ARG A 68 -6.69 8.62 11.57
CA ARG A 68 -7.79 8.17 12.43
C ARG A 68 -8.73 9.31 12.81
N MET A 69 -8.19 10.48 13.17
CA MET A 69 -8.99 11.68 13.49
C MET A 69 -9.79 12.16 12.26
N ALA A 70 -9.28 11.93 11.07
CA ALA A 70 -10.00 12.23 9.83
C ALA A 70 -11.16 11.26 9.53
N GLY A 71 -11.31 10.17 10.32
CA GLY A 71 -12.41 9.21 10.20
C GLY A 71 -12.11 8.00 9.34
N PHE A 72 -10.84 7.77 8.95
CA PHE A 72 -10.46 6.59 8.18
C PHE A 72 -10.25 5.36 9.09
N ASN A 73 -10.55 4.19 8.55
CA ASN A 73 -10.07 2.94 9.13
C ASN A 73 -8.56 2.77 8.82
N VAL A 74 -7.72 2.72 9.86
CA VAL A 74 -6.25 2.65 9.71
C VAL A 74 -5.73 1.30 10.14
N VAL A 75 -5.25 0.52 9.19
CA VAL A 75 -4.68 -0.82 9.37
C VAL A 75 -3.17 -0.76 9.09
N ALA A 76 -2.40 -0.47 10.13
CA ALA A 76 -0.94 -0.39 10.04
C ALA A 76 -0.28 -1.73 10.38
N HIS A 77 0.94 -1.92 9.90
CA HIS A 77 1.83 -2.95 10.43
C HIS A 77 2.33 -2.53 11.81
N ALA A 78 2.55 -3.50 12.71
CA ALA A 78 3.12 -3.24 14.04
C ALA A 78 4.59 -2.77 13.96
N ALA A 79 5.32 -3.25 12.94
CA ALA A 79 6.69 -2.88 12.60
C ALA A 79 6.83 -2.88 11.08
N HIS A 80 7.95 -2.34 10.56
CA HIS A 80 8.23 -2.42 9.12
C HIS A 80 8.34 -3.89 8.69
N PRO A 81 7.51 -4.36 7.74
CA PRO A 81 7.74 -5.65 7.12
C PRO A 81 9.08 -5.61 6.35
N ALA A 82 9.76 -6.75 6.26
CA ALA A 82 10.98 -6.81 5.49
C ALA A 82 10.73 -6.37 4.03
N VAL A 83 11.63 -5.57 3.48
CA VAL A 83 11.49 -5.06 2.10
C VAL A 83 11.30 -6.20 1.12
N LYS A 84 12.08 -7.28 1.27
CA LYS A 84 11.99 -8.48 0.43
C LYS A 84 10.61 -9.15 0.48
N ASP A 85 9.97 -9.18 1.65
CA ASP A 85 8.63 -9.77 1.80
C ASP A 85 7.57 -8.91 1.13
N ARG A 86 7.66 -7.56 1.26
CA ARG A 86 6.75 -6.64 0.55
C ARG A 86 6.87 -6.78 -0.98
N VAL A 87 8.11 -6.79 -1.49
CA VAL A 87 8.38 -6.94 -2.93
C VAL A 87 7.87 -8.28 -3.43
N ALA A 88 8.18 -9.37 -2.72
CA ALA A 88 7.74 -10.69 -3.13
C ALA A 88 6.20 -10.84 -3.04
N ALA A 89 5.52 -10.20 -2.06
CA ALA A 89 4.06 -10.18 -2.00
C ALA A 89 3.46 -9.47 -3.23
N VAL A 90 4.02 -8.34 -3.65
CA VAL A 90 3.60 -7.65 -4.88
C VAL A 90 3.83 -8.54 -6.11
N ASN A 91 5.02 -9.12 -6.24
CA ASN A 91 5.36 -10.00 -7.37
C ASN A 91 4.40 -11.20 -7.47
N MET A 92 4.01 -11.79 -6.34
CA MET A 92 3.02 -12.88 -6.30
C MET A 92 1.61 -12.44 -6.74
N GLN A 93 1.27 -11.15 -6.63
CA GLN A 93 0.04 -10.63 -7.20
C GLN A 93 0.18 -10.28 -8.69
N ILE A 94 1.38 -9.89 -9.14
CA ILE A 94 1.66 -9.65 -10.57
C ILE A 94 1.61 -10.98 -11.33
N LEU A 95 2.34 -11.99 -10.83
CA LEU A 95 2.36 -13.35 -11.41
C LEU A 95 2.69 -14.36 -10.31
N ASN A 96 1.75 -15.24 -9.99
CA ASN A 96 1.96 -16.28 -8.99
C ASN A 96 2.56 -17.58 -9.61
N THR A 97 2.83 -18.56 -8.75
CA THR A 97 3.36 -19.86 -9.15
C THR A 97 2.41 -20.69 -10.04
N ASP A 98 1.14 -20.33 -10.09
CA ASP A 98 0.11 -20.97 -10.92
C ASP A 98 -0.13 -20.20 -12.24
N ASP A 99 0.82 -19.34 -12.64
CA ASP A 99 0.77 -18.47 -13.81
C ASP A 99 -0.44 -17.52 -13.85
N GLN A 100 -1.01 -17.22 -12.67
CA GLN A 100 -2.15 -16.30 -12.55
C GLN A 100 -1.68 -14.87 -12.30
N ARG A 101 -2.21 -13.95 -13.09
CA ARG A 101 -2.07 -12.50 -12.90
C ARG A 101 -3.26 -11.99 -12.09
N ARG A 102 -2.99 -11.46 -10.91
CA ARG A 102 -4.05 -11.02 -9.98
C ARG A 102 -4.10 -9.51 -9.84
N LEU A 103 -2.93 -8.85 -9.78
CA LEU A 103 -2.84 -7.40 -9.71
C LEU A 103 -3.21 -6.80 -11.08
N LEU A 104 -4.16 -5.89 -11.07
CA LEU A 104 -4.53 -5.07 -12.22
C LEU A 104 -4.22 -3.60 -11.90
N VAL A 105 -3.83 -2.85 -12.92
CA VAL A 105 -3.52 -1.41 -12.81
C VAL A 105 -4.27 -0.67 -13.91
N ASN A 106 -4.99 0.39 -13.55
CA ASN A 106 -5.51 1.34 -14.51
C ASN A 106 -4.36 2.25 -14.98
N VAL A 107 -3.73 1.88 -16.09
CA VAL A 107 -2.52 2.55 -16.57
C VAL A 107 -2.74 4.03 -16.92
N ASP A 108 -3.93 4.39 -17.38
CA ASP A 108 -4.26 5.77 -17.74
C ASP A 108 -4.41 6.66 -16.49
N ALA A 109 -4.93 6.11 -15.39
CA ALA A 109 -5.11 6.82 -14.13
C ALA A 109 -3.91 6.71 -13.17
N CYS A 110 -2.99 5.76 -13.42
CA CYS A 110 -1.87 5.44 -12.54
C CYS A 110 -0.55 5.35 -13.30
N PRO A 111 -0.13 6.40 -14.04
CA PRO A 111 1.10 6.37 -14.84
C PRO A 111 2.35 6.19 -13.97
N THR A 112 2.40 6.80 -12.78
CA THR A 112 3.57 6.68 -11.88
C THR A 112 3.68 5.27 -11.31
N VAL A 113 2.58 4.66 -10.86
CA VAL A 113 2.58 3.26 -10.39
C VAL A 113 3.01 2.33 -11.51
N THR A 114 2.48 2.54 -12.73
CA THR A 114 2.82 1.73 -13.90
C THR A 114 4.31 1.82 -14.22
N GLU A 115 4.83 3.05 -14.34
CA GLU A 115 6.26 3.27 -14.60
C GLU A 115 7.14 2.66 -13.51
N ASN A 116 6.78 2.85 -12.23
CA ASN A 116 7.55 2.32 -11.12
C ASN A 116 7.57 0.79 -11.10
N LEU A 117 6.46 0.14 -11.40
CA LEU A 117 6.40 -1.34 -11.49
C LEU A 117 7.23 -1.89 -12.66
N GLU A 118 7.27 -1.16 -13.79
CA GLU A 118 8.01 -1.58 -14.99
C GLU A 118 9.52 -1.30 -14.89
N GLN A 119 9.93 -0.25 -14.18
CA GLN A 119 11.30 0.26 -14.22
C GLN A 119 12.05 0.17 -12.89
N GLN A 120 11.42 -0.31 -11.83
CA GLN A 120 12.11 -0.53 -10.55
C GLN A 120 13.19 -1.59 -10.72
N VAL A 121 14.42 -1.21 -10.48
CA VAL A 121 15.58 -2.12 -10.46
C VAL A 121 15.97 -2.47 -9.03
N TYR A 122 16.79 -3.52 -8.88
CA TYR A 122 17.35 -3.91 -7.58
C TYR A 122 18.77 -3.36 -7.44
N ASP A 123 19.11 -2.99 -6.20
CA ASP A 123 20.47 -2.66 -5.82
C ASP A 123 21.35 -3.92 -5.66
N THR A 124 22.61 -3.73 -5.27
CA THR A 124 23.57 -4.84 -5.05
C THR A 124 23.19 -5.78 -3.90
N ASN A 125 22.29 -5.36 -3.00
CA ASN A 125 21.78 -6.15 -1.87
C ASN A 125 20.51 -6.93 -2.24
N GLY A 126 20.00 -6.75 -3.46
CA GLY A 126 18.74 -7.34 -3.91
C GLY A 126 17.50 -6.64 -3.32
N GLU A 127 17.62 -5.37 -2.91
CA GLU A 127 16.53 -4.50 -2.51
C GLU A 127 16.21 -3.49 -3.62
N PRO A 128 14.97 -2.96 -3.68
CA PRO A 128 14.64 -1.93 -4.65
C PRO A 128 15.61 -0.74 -4.56
N ASP A 129 16.20 -0.35 -5.70
CA ASP A 129 17.08 0.81 -5.75
C ASP A 129 16.28 2.09 -5.47
N LYS A 130 16.71 2.84 -4.45
CA LYS A 130 16.10 4.11 -4.04
C LYS A 130 16.65 5.33 -4.78
N GLY A 131 17.78 5.16 -5.47
CA GLY A 131 18.42 6.25 -6.20
C GLY A 131 17.60 6.75 -7.38
N SER A 132 16.74 5.90 -7.93
CA SER A 132 15.84 6.24 -9.04
C SER A 132 14.59 7.03 -8.62
N GLY A 133 14.25 7.06 -7.31
CA GLY A 133 13.01 7.66 -6.79
C GLY A 133 11.73 6.93 -7.21
N LYS A 134 11.84 5.71 -7.73
CA LYS A 134 10.72 4.88 -8.21
C LYS A 134 10.17 3.94 -7.13
N ASP A 135 10.65 4.05 -5.90
CA ASP A 135 10.26 3.22 -4.77
C ASP A 135 8.96 3.66 -4.10
N HIS A 136 8.64 4.96 -4.09
CA HIS A 136 7.58 5.51 -3.26
C HIS A 136 6.17 4.95 -3.53
N ALA A 137 5.76 4.85 -4.81
CA ALA A 137 4.46 4.31 -5.16
C ALA A 137 4.43 2.79 -5.00
N ASN A 138 5.54 2.10 -5.29
CA ASN A 138 5.69 0.66 -5.07
C ASN A 138 5.67 0.31 -3.58
N ASP A 139 6.29 1.12 -2.72
CA ASP A 139 6.24 0.96 -1.26
C ASP A 139 4.81 1.15 -0.73
N ALA A 140 4.09 2.18 -1.20
CA ALA A 140 2.70 2.41 -0.82
C ALA A 140 1.80 1.22 -1.21
N LEU A 141 1.93 0.70 -2.42
CA LEU A 141 1.25 -0.51 -2.87
C LEU A 141 1.66 -1.73 -2.05
N GLY A 142 2.95 -1.85 -1.75
CA GLY A 142 3.54 -2.98 -1.01
C GLY A 142 3.00 -3.12 0.40
N TYR A 143 2.78 -2.03 1.14
CA TYR A 143 2.19 -2.09 2.49
C TYR A 143 0.76 -2.63 2.47
N PHE A 144 -0.04 -2.26 1.49
CA PHE A 144 -1.39 -2.81 1.31
C PHE A 144 -1.36 -4.29 0.92
N ILE A 145 -0.58 -4.64 -0.10
CA ILE A 145 -0.53 -6.00 -0.64
C ILE A 145 0.00 -6.97 0.41
N GLU A 146 1.13 -6.66 1.06
CA GLU A 146 1.74 -7.53 2.05
C GLU A 146 0.81 -7.73 3.26
N LYS A 147 0.12 -6.67 3.71
CA LYS A 147 -0.83 -6.77 4.81
C LYS A 147 -2.06 -7.61 4.48
N THR A 148 -2.49 -7.58 3.23
CA THR A 148 -3.73 -8.27 2.80
C THR A 148 -3.46 -9.69 2.31
N TRP A 149 -2.30 -9.91 1.67
CA TRP A 149 -1.86 -11.20 1.12
C TRP A 149 -0.39 -11.47 1.47
N PRO A 150 -0.05 -11.65 2.77
CA PRO A 150 1.32 -11.91 3.20
C PRO A 150 1.86 -13.22 2.60
N ILE A 151 3.16 -13.25 2.33
CA ILE A 151 3.84 -14.46 1.86
C ILE A 151 3.79 -15.53 2.94
N GLY A 152 3.54 -16.77 2.52
CA GLY A 152 3.48 -17.92 3.44
C GLY A 152 2.17 -18.06 4.19
N PHE A 153 1.19 -17.17 3.99
CA PHE A 153 -0.13 -17.33 4.57
C PHE A 153 -1.00 -18.22 3.67
N ASP A 154 -1.07 -19.50 4.00
CA ASP A 154 -1.99 -20.43 3.34
C ASP A 154 -3.42 -20.20 3.85
N ARG A 155 -4.25 -19.52 3.05
CA ARG A 155 -5.68 -19.32 3.34
C ARG A 155 -6.45 -20.64 3.52
N ARG A 156 -5.98 -21.74 2.93
CA ARG A 156 -6.60 -23.07 3.09
C ARG A 156 -6.36 -23.62 4.49
N ALA A 157 -5.23 -23.32 5.12
CA ALA A 157 -4.94 -23.67 6.50
C ALA A 157 -5.81 -22.87 7.48
N ALA A 158 -6.03 -21.59 7.26
CA ALA A 158 -6.87 -20.73 8.11
C ALA A 158 -8.36 -21.14 8.11
N LEU A 159 -8.87 -21.62 6.97
CA LEU A 159 -10.25 -22.11 6.87
C LEU A 159 -10.47 -23.47 7.57
N ARG A 160 -9.40 -24.24 7.85
CA ARG A 160 -9.49 -25.52 8.57
C ARG A 160 -9.55 -25.35 10.10
N VAL A 161 -9.17 -24.19 10.64
CA VAL A 161 -9.15 -23.94 12.10
C VAL A 161 -10.47 -23.39 12.63
N SER A 162 -11.39 -22.93 11.78
CA SER A 162 -12.70 -22.39 12.18
C SER A 162 -13.85 -23.41 12.18
N ALA A 163 -13.55 -24.70 12.12
CA ALA A 163 -14.55 -25.80 12.08
C ALA A 163 -14.56 -26.67 13.36
N TYR A 164 -14.38 -26.04 14.55
CA TYR A 164 -14.59 -26.67 15.84
C TYR A 164 -15.48 -25.81 16.72
#